data_955a7e534d60bd72e455354c68ca765f
#
_entry.id   955a7e534d60bd72e455354c68ca765f
#
_cell.length_a   1.000
_cell.length_b   1.000
_cell.length_c   1.000
_cell.angle_alpha   90.00
_cell.angle_beta   90.00
_cell.angle_gamma   90.00
#
_symmetry.space_group_name_H-M   'P 1'
#
loop_
_entity.id
_entity.type
_entity.pdbx_description
1 polymer ?
#
loop_
_entity_poly.entity_id
_entity_poly.type
_entity_poly.pdbx_seq_one_letter_code
_entity_poly.pdbx_strand_id
1 'polypeptide(L)'
;GFSLPHGQFGQFSDIHQVMAFYEQMAKKRADLAYEIDGMVVKVDSLAQQEKLGFVSRAPRWAIAHKFPAEEALTVVENIEVQVGRTGAITPVARLKPVFVGGVTVTNATLHNEGEAQRKDVRIGDTVVVRRAGDVIPEVVRVVFEDRPMQMSVSKINLFSEASEQPLYPQYRLPENCPICGSEIEKIDSEAI
;
A
#
# COMPACT_ATOMS: atom_id res chain seq x y z
N GLY A 1 22.83 7.66 28.61
CA GLY A 1 23.14 6.71 27.54
C GLY A 1 21.90 6.34 26.77
N PHE A 2 22.03 6.01 25.48
CA PHE A 2 20.92 5.53 24.71
C PHE A 2 20.57 4.10 25.13
N SER A 3 19.27 3.78 25.29
CA SER A 3 18.80 2.41 25.50
C SER A 3 18.91 1.66 24.17
N LEU A 4 19.65 0.55 24.18
CA LEU A 4 19.70 -0.36 23.05
C LEU A 4 18.67 -1.47 23.24
N PRO A 5 17.95 -1.87 22.17
CA PRO A 5 16.99 -2.96 22.25
C PRO A 5 17.74 -4.29 22.44
N HIS A 6 17.61 -4.89 23.62
CA HIS A 6 18.26 -6.16 23.93
C HIS A 6 17.80 -7.27 22.98
N GLY A 7 18.77 -8.02 22.42
CA GLY A 7 18.50 -9.17 21.55
C GLY A 7 18.05 -8.85 20.12
N GLN A 8 18.07 -7.57 19.72
CA GLN A 8 17.64 -7.12 18.38
C GLN A 8 18.80 -6.62 17.53
N PHE A 9 20.03 -6.84 17.96
CA PHE A 9 21.23 -6.58 17.22
C PHE A 9 22.23 -7.72 17.38
N GLY A 10 23.11 -7.90 16.43
CA GLY A 10 24.15 -8.91 16.43
C GLY A 10 25.31 -8.51 15.54
N GLN A 11 26.46 -9.14 15.77
CA GLN A 11 27.65 -9.06 14.95
C GLN A 11 27.85 -10.41 14.27
N PHE A 12 28.04 -10.42 12.96
CA PHE A 12 28.11 -11.62 12.16
C PHE A 12 29.30 -11.58 11.23
N SER A 13 29.90 -12.74 10.95
CA SER A 13 31.09 -12.85 10.11
C SER A 13 30.74 -13.17 8.64
N ASP A 14 29.52 -13.63 8.36
CA ASP A 14 29.10 -13.96 7.01
C ASP A 14 27.62 -13.61 6.75
N ILE A 15 27.25 -13.54 5.48
CA ILE A 15 25.92 -13.17 5.02
C ILE A 15 24.82 -14.17 5.42
N HIS A 16 25.14 -15.45 5.52
CA HIS A 16 24.15 -16.47 5.85
C HIS A 16 23.68 -16.31 7.30
N GLN A 17 24.58 -15.94 8.21
CA GLN A 17 24.22 -15.63 9.59
C GLN A 17 23.36 -14.36 9.68
N VAL A 18 23.66 -13.34 8.87
CA VAL A 18 22.83 -12.13 8.76
C VAL A 18 21.42 -12.49 8.29
N MET A 19 21.31 -13.32 7.25
CA MET A 19 19.99 -13.74 6.72
C MET A 19 19.21 -14.59 7.72
N ALA A 20 19.87 -15.51 8.43
CA ALA A 20 19.23 -16.29 9.48
C ALA A 20 18.70 -15.40 10.61
N PHE A 21 19.45 -14.38 11.00
CA PHE A 21 19.01 -13.40 11.99
C PHE A 21 17.83 -12.55 11.48
N TYR A 22 17.86 -12.15 10.21
CA TYR A 22 16.75 -11.45 9.57
C TYR A 22 15.45 -12.28 9.61
N GLU A 23 15.51 -13.56 9.25
CA GLU A 23 14.36 -14.46 9.30
C GLU A 23 13.84 -14.64 10.73
N GLN A 24 14.74 -14.74 11.72
CA GLN A 24 14.38 -14.81 13.12
C GLN A 24 13.66 -13.54 13.57
N MET A 25 14.15 -12.38 13.19
CA MET A 25 13.54 -11.09 13.52
C MET A 25 12.19 -10.90 12.83
N ALA A 26 12.06 -11.34 11.58
CA ALA A 26 10.78 -11.31 10.86
C ALA A 26 9.70 -12.13 11.58
N LYS A 27 10.05 -13.30 12.13
CA LYS A 27 9.13 -14.14 12.92
C LYS A 27 8.77 -13.54 14.28
N LYS A 28 9.73 -12.85 14.92
CA LYS A 28 9.53 -12.21 16.23
C LYS A 28 8.84 -10.85 16.16
N ARG A 29 8.65 -10.30 14.97
CA ARG A 29 8.10 -8.96 14.73
C ARG A 29 6.80 -8.71 15.47
N ALA A 30 5.87 -9.69 15.43
CA ALA A 30 4.55 -9.57 16.07
C ALA A 30 4.61 -9.56 17.61
N ASP A 31 5.68 -10.11 18.22
CA ASP A 31 5.83 -10.22 19.66
C ASP A 31 6.58 -9.02 20.27
N LEU A 32 7.06 -8.10 19.44
CA LEU A 32 7.78 -6.92 19.91
C LEU A 32 6.82 -5.86 20.47
N ALA A 33 7.28 -5.15 21.50
CA ALA A 33 6.52 -4.05 22.10
C ALA A 33 6.44 -2.79 21.19
N TYR A 34 7.07 -2.81 20.03
CA TYR A 34 7.10 -1.74 19.03
C TYR A 34 7.23 -2.32 17.63
N GLU A 35 6.75 -1.58 16.66
CA GLU A 35 6.82 -2.00 15.26
C GLU A 35 8.22 -1.84 14.67
N ILE A 36 8.61 -2.80 13.82
CA ILE A 36 9.81 -2.74 13.00
C ILE A 36 9.44 -3.04 11.55
N ASP A 37 10.03 -2.32 10.60
CA ASP A 37 9.80 -2.49 9.17
C ASP A 37 10.94 -3.23 8.44
N GLY A 38 12.01 -3.53 9.17
CA GLY A 38 13.19 -4.21 8.64
C GLY A 38 14.39 -4.13 9.56
N MET A 39 15.53 -4.46 9.00
CA MET A 39 16.83 -4.38 9.67
C MET A 39 17.80 -3.50 8.88
N VAL A 40 18.71 -2.85 9.56
CA VAL A 40 19.85 -2.17 8.94
C VAL A 40 21.10 -2.99 9.17
N VAL A 41 21.72 -3.42 8.08
CA VAL A 41 23.03 -4.13 8.09
C VAL A 41 24.12 -3.09 7.83
N LYS A 42 25.14 -3.09 8.65
CA LYS A 42 26.27 -2.15 8.56
C LYS A 42 27.58 -2.90 8.56
N VAL A 43 28.57 -2.38 7.83
CA VAL A 43 29.95 -2.84 7.99
C VAL A 43 30.45 -2.44 9.38
N ASP A 44 30.97 -3.40 10.15
CA ASP A 44 31.33 -3.19 11.55
C ASP A 44 32.63 -2.34 11.72
N SER A 45 33.62 -2.56 10.88
CA SER A 45 34.88 -1.84 10.95
C SER A 45 34.77 -0.37 10.53
N LEU A 46 35.03 0.57 11.44
CA LEU A 46 35.02 2.01 11.15
C LEU A 46 36.03 2.39 10.06
N ALA A 47 37.21 1.77 10.02
CA ALA A 47 38.18 2.01 8.97
C ALA A 47 37.71 1.56 7.58
N GLN A 48 36.90 0.49 7.53
CA GLN A 48 36.27 0.08 6.28
C GLN A 48 35.09 0.99 5.91
N GLN A 49 34.31 1.48 6.85
CA GLN A 49 33.26 2.48 6.63
C GLN A 49 33.83 3.76 6.01
N GLU A 50 34.95 4.25 6.51
CA GLU A 50 35.66 5.43 5.95
C GLU A 50 36.11 5.18 4.50
N LYS A 51 36.66 4.00 4.19
CA LYS A 51 37.08 3.63 2.82
C LYS A 51 35.90 3.53 1.86
N LEU A 52 34.78 3.01 2.30
CA LEU A 52 33.56 2.88 1.49
C LEU A 52 32.88 4.22 1.23
N GLY A 53 32.93 5.11 2.22
CA GLY A 53 32.40 6.47 2.13
C GLY A 53 30.90 6.55 1.91
N PHE A 54 30.47 7.62 1.22
CA PHE A 54 29.08 7.96 0.99
C PHE A 54 28.78 8.16 -0.51
N VAL A 55 27.54 8.00 -0.89
CA VAL A 55 26.98 8.45 -2.16
C VAL A 55 25.87 9.44 -1.85
N SER A 56 25.89 10.61 -2.51
CA SER A 56 24.97 11.75 -2.31
C SER A 56 24.26 11.84 -0.94
N ARG A 57 23.35 10.94 -0.58
CA ARG A 57 22.54 10.98 0.65
C ARG A 57 22.56 9.69 1.46
N ALA A 58 23.38 8.71 1.09
CA ALA A 58 23.41 7.41 1.73
C ALA A 58 24.84 6.90 1.96
N PRO A 59 25.11 6.20 3.09
CA PRO A 59 26.37 5.51 3.32
C PRO A 59 26.47 4.28 2.40
N ARG A 60 27.67 4.01 1.85
CA ARG A 60 27.93 2.78 1.08
C ARG A 60 28.17 1.55 1.97
N TRP A 61 28.33 1.75 3.24
CA TRP A 61 28.61 0.74 4.25
C TRP A 61 27.39 0.31 5.08
N ALA A 62 26.19 0.80 4.73
CA ALA A 62 24.94 0.42 5.37
C ALA A 62 23.85 0.17 4.33
N ILE A 63 23.04 -0.85 4.57
CA ILE A 63 21.88 -1.19 3.75
C ILE A 63 20.69 -1.53 4.64
N ALA A 64 19.52 -1.01 4.31
CA ALA A 64 18.26 -1.41 4.93
C ALA A 64 17.68 -2.61 4.18
N HIS A 65 17.40 -3.68 4.92
CA HIS A 65 16.69 -4.86 4.41
C HIS A 65 15.31 -4.88 5.07
N LYS A 66 14.32 -4.39 4.34
CA LYS A 66 12.94 -4.28 4.83
C LYS A 66 12.24 -5.65 4.84
N PHE A 67 11.36 -5.87 5.83
CA PHE A 67 10.49 -7.04 5.82
C PHE A 67 9.47 -6.92 4.68
N PRO A 68 8.97 -8.06 4.19
CA PRO A 68 7.85 -8.06 3.26
C PRO A 68 6.66 -7.29 3.85
N ALA A 69 5.99 -6.53 3.01
CA ALA A 69 4.77 -5.86 3.41
C ALA A 69 3.69 -6.90 3.73
N GLU A 70 2.93 -6.65 4.78
CA GLU A 70 1.79 -7.48 5.12
C GLU A 70 0.61 -7.14 4.21
N GLU A 71 -0.11 -8.18 3.81
CA GLU A 71 -1.31 -8.06 3.00
C GLU A 71 -2.51 -8.67 3.72
N ALA A 72 -3.69 -8.08 3.52
CA ALA A 72 -4.94 -8.59 4.06
C ALA A 72 -6.08 -8.39 3.06
N LEU A 73 -7.10 -9.23 3.16
CA LEU A 73 -8.33 -9.11 2.38
C LEU A 73 -9.35 -8.27 3.12
N THR A 74 -10.01 -7.37 2.40
CA THR A 74 -11.12 -6.57 2.94
C THR A 74 -12.07 -6.15 1.83
N VAL A 75 -13.17 -5.49 2.18
CA VAL A 75 -14.20 -5.04 1.23
C VAL A 75 -14.16 -3.52 1.13
N VAL A 76 -14.30 -3.00 -0.09
CA VAL A 76 -14.46 -1.58 -0.36
C VAL A 76 -15.91 -1.17 -0.06
N GLU A 77 -16.11 -0.39 1.01
CA GLU A 77 -17.43 0.11 1.38
C GLU A 77 -17.81 1.37 0.62
N ASN A 78 -16.83 2.21 0.31
CA ASN A 78 -17.01 3.44 -0.46
C ASN A 78 -15.70 3.89 -1.11
N ILE A 79 -15.77 4.79 -2.08
CA ILE A 79 -14.58 5.47 -2.65
C ILE A 79 -14.84 6.98 -2.56
N GLU A 80 -13.98 7.65 -1.81
CA GLU A 80 -14.04 9.09 -1.57
C GLU A 80 -12.82 9.79 -2.18
N VAL A 81 -12.84 11.10 -2.23
CA VAL A 81 -11.68 11.89 -2.64
C VAL A 81 -11.15 12.70 -1.45
N GLN A 82 -9.84 12.74 -1.32
CA GLN A 82 -9.13 13.64 -0.42
C GLN A 82 -8.48 14.75 -1.21
N VAL A 83 -8.60 15.98 -0.71
CA VAL A 83 -7.97 17.16 -1.30
C VAL A 83 -6.74 17.50 -0.48
N GLY A 84 -5.57 17.40 -1.10
CA GLY A 84 -4.29 17.75 -0.49
C GLY A 84 -4.10 19.25 -0.33
N ARG A 85 -3.07 19.68 0.43
CA ARG A 85 -2.74 21.10 0.66
C ARG A 85 -2.40 21.87 -0.62
N THR A 86 -1.94 21.19 -1.63
CA THR A 86 -1.62 21.76 -2.96
C THR A 86 -2.81 21.78 -3.91
N GLY A 87 -3.99 21.31 -3.48
CA GLY A 87 -5.15 21.10 -4.35
C GLY A 87 -5.18 19.75 -5.07
N ALA A 88 -4.14 18.94 -4.95
CA ALA A 88 -4.13 17.60 -5.54
C ALA A 88 -5.27 16.73 -4.97
N ILE A 89 -5.99 16.05 -5.86
CA ILE A 89 -7.15 15.22 -5.52
C ILE A 89 -6.74 13.75 -5.63
N THR A 90 -6.86 13.03 -4.52
CA THR A 90 -6.47 11.63 -4.42
C THR A 90 -7.69 10.77 -4.07
N PRO A 91 -8.03 9.74 -4.86
CA PRO A 91 -9.08 8.80 -4.52
C PRO A 91 -8.61 7.87 -3.39
N VAL A 92 -9.50 7.64 -2.44
CA VAL A 92 -9.27 6.80 -1.25
C VAL A 92 -10.41 5.81 -1.10
N ALA A 93 -10.08 4.53 -1.02
CA ALA A 93 -11.03 3.49 -0.70
C ALA A 93 -11.32 3.49 0.80
N ARG A 94 -12.59 3.60 1.18
CA ARG A 94 -13.10 3.28 2.52
C ARG A 94 -13.30 1.79 2.59
N LEU A 95 -12.71 1.18 3.61
CA LEU A 95 -12.62 -0.27 3.74
C LEU A 95 -13.35 -0.75 4.97
N LYS A 96 -13.94 -1.91 4.89
CA LYS A 96 -14.31 -2.67 6.09
C LYS A 96 -13.04 -2.82 6.95
N PRO A 97 -13.11 -2.49 8.27
CA PRO A 97 -11.92 -2.51 9.11
C PRO A 97 -11.19 -3.85 9.03
N VAL A 98 -9.89 -3.82 8.78
CA VAL A 98 -9.03 -5.00 8.67
C VAL A 98 -7.71 -4.76 9.37
N PHE A 99 -7.21 -5.77 10.07
CA PHE A 99 -5.92 -5.71 10.74
C PHE A 99 -4.81 -6.11 9.78
N VAL A 100 -3.86 -5.20 9.52
CA VAL A 100 -2.70 -5.43 8.63
C VAL A 100 -1.54 -4.54 9.04
N GLY A 101 -0.35 -5.08 9.09
CA GLY A 101 0.86 -4.33 9.47
C GLY A 101 0.76 -3.71 10.85
N GLY A 102 0.22 -4.46 11.84
CA GLY A 102 0.16 -4.06 13.25
C GLY A 102 -0.95 -3.07 13.61
N VAL A 103 -1.76 -2.61 12.64
CA VAL A 103 -2.85 -1.63 12.87
C VAL A 103 -4.13 -2.03 12.19
N THR A 104 -5.25 -1.48 12.67
CA THR A 104 -6.54 -1.59 11.98
C THR A 104 -6.63 -0.51 10.89
N VAL A 105 -6.73 -0.96 9.65
CA VAL A 105 -6.85 -0.13 8.46
C VAL A 105 -8.32 -0.01 8.07
N THR A 106 -8.78 1.22 7.87
CA THR A 106 -10.13 1.57 7.39
C THR A 106 -10.09 2.34 6.07
N ASN A 107 -8.91 2.75 5.62
CA ASN A 107 -8.72 3.53 4.40
C ASN A 107 -7.45 3.07 3.69
N ALA A 108 -7.50 3.04 2.36
CA ALA A 108 -6.33 2.79 1.54
C ALA A 108 -6.31 3.73 0.33
N THR A 109 -5.13 4.18 -0.06
CA THR A 109 -5.00 5.02 -1.24
C THR A 109 -5.22 4.22 -2.52
N LEU A 110 -5.83 4.87 -3.51
CA LEU A 110 -5.91 4.40 -4.89
C LEU A 110 -4.94 5.17 -5.79
N HIS A 111 -4.08 6.01 -5.19
CA HIS A 111 -3.09 6.88 -5.81
C HIS A 111 -3.70 7.96 -6.70
N ASN A 112 -4.27 7.59 -7.84
CA ASN A 112 -4.93 8.50 -8.79
C ASN A 112 -6.08 7.77 -9.52
N GLU A 113 -6.84 8.50 -10.35
CA GLU A 113 -7.94 7.93 -11.10
C GLU A 113 -7.48 6.83 -12.07
N GLY A 114 -6.34 7.05 -12.75
CA GLY A 114 -5.80 6.08 -13.71
C GLY A 114 -5.45 4.73 -13.04
N GLU A 115 -4.85 4.75 -11.86
CA GLU A 115 -4.56 3.55 -11.10
C GLU A 115 -5.84 2.87 -10.60
N ALA A 116 -6.82 3.63 -10.13
CA ALA A 116 -8.12 3.10 -9.71
C ALA A 116 -8.84 2.41 -10.87
N GLN A 117 -8.79 3.00 -12.07
CA GLN A 117 -9.37 2.43 -13.28
C GLN A 117 -8.57 1.24 -13.82
N ARG A 118 -7.23 1.30 -13.79
CA ARG A 118 -6.35 0.20 -14.20
C ARG A 118 -6.56 -1.05 -13.35
N LYS A 119 -6.74 -0.87 -12.04
CA LYS A 119 -7.09 -1.95 -11.11
C LYS A 119 -8.57 -2.32 -11.16
N ASP A 120 -9.39 -1.51 -11.82
CA ASP A 120 -10.86 -1.60 -11.90
C ASP A 120 -11.51 -1.76 -10.51
N VAL A 121 -11.09 -0.94 -9.55
CA VAL A 121 -11.63 -0.97 -8.18
C VAL A 121 -13.01 -0.34 -8.15
N ARG A 122 -13.97 -1.06 -7.55
CA ARG A 122 -15.36 -0.62 -7.41
C ARG A 122 -15.83 -0.78 -5.96
N ILE A 123 -16.89 -0.07 -5.62
CA ILE A 123 -17.59 -0.26 -4.34
C ILE A 123 -18.08 -1.71 -4.28
N GLY A 124 -18.01 -2.34 -3.13
CA GLY A 124 -18.41 -3.73 -2.91
C GLY A 124 -17.34 -4.76 -3.27
N ASP A 125 -16.27 -4.40 -3.96
CA ASP A 125 -15.20 -5.33 -4.30
C ASP A 125 -14.46 -5.83 -3.06
N THR A 126 -14.10 -7.12 -3.08
CA THR A 126 -13.06 -7.66 -2.21
C THR A 126 -11.70 -7.27 -2.77
N VAL A 127 -10.86 -6.66 -1.95
CA VAL A 127 -9.54 -6.16 -2.34
C VAL A 127 -8.45 -6.67 -1.44
N VAL A 128 -7.25 -6.82 -1.99
CA VAL A 128 -6.02 -7.02 -1.24
C VAL A 128 -5.46 -5.66 -0.90
N VAL A 129 -5.32 -5.36 0.38
CA VAL A 129 -4.66 -4.16 0.88
C VAL A 129 -3.31 -4.52 1.46
N ARG A 130 -2.35 -3.61 1.29
CA ARG A 130 -0.99 -3.76 1.76
C ARG A 130 -0.57 -2.57 2.60
N ARG A 131 0.12 -2.86 3.70
CA ARG A 131 0.81 -1.86 4.50
C ARG A 131 2.26 -2.29 4.75
N ALA A 132 3.21 -1.45 4.45
CA ALA A 132 4.62 -1.66 4.74
C ALA A 132 5.08 -0.65 5.79
N GLY A 133 5.29 -1.10 7.04
CA GLY A 133 5.70 -0.23 8.14
C GLY A 133 4.74 0.95 8.34
N ASP A 134 5.27 2.15 8.52
CA ASP A 134 4.50 3.39 8.73
C ASP A 134 4.11 4.09 7.40
N VAL A 135 3.89 3.29 6.33
CA VAL A 135 3.46 3.80 5.02
C VAL A 135 1.93 3.81 4.94
N ILE A 136 1.40 4.74 4.15
CA ILE A 136 -0.04 4.84 3.87
C ILE A 136 -0.51 3.52 3.23
N PRO A 137 -1.56 2.85 3.75
CA PRO A 137 -2.10 1.64 3.16
C PRO A 137 -2.54 1.88 1.72
N GLU A 138 -2.29 0.89 0.85
CA GLU A 138 -2.67 0.94 -0.56
C GLU A 138 -3.49 -0.28 -0.97
N VAL A 139 -4.39 -0.12 -1.93
CA VAL A 139 -5.05 -1.23 -2.61
C VAL A 139 -4.10 -1.80 -3.65
N VAL A 140 -3.70 -3.07 -3.46
CA VAL A 140 -2.79 -3.78 -4.38
C VAL A 140 -3.54 -4.26 -5.61
N ARG A 141 -4.63 -5.02 -5.40
CA ARG A 141 -5.46 -5.63 -6.46
C ARG A 141 -6.88 -5.92 -5.98
N VAL A 142 -7.76 -6.12 -6.93
CA VAL A 142 -9.14 -6.61 -6.74
C VAL A 142 -9.14 -8.14 -6.84
N VAL A 143 -10.01 -8.78 -6.06
CA VAL A 143 -10.37 -10.20 -6.19
C VAL A 143 -11.65 -10.26 -7.01
N PHE A 144 -11.50 -10.42 -8.32
CA PHE A 144 -12.62 -10.33 -9.27
C PHE A 144 -13.65 -11.44 -9.09
N GLU A 145 -13.23 -12.59 -8.56
CA GLU A 145 -14.08 -13.75 -8.30
C GLU A 145 -15.15 -13.45 -7.25
N ASP A 146 -14.87 -12.53 -6.32
CA ASP A 146 -15.77 -12.14 -5.23
C ASP A 146 -16.53 -10.83 -5.53
N ARG A 147 -16.45 -10.33 -6.76
CA ARG A 147 -17.12 -9.07 -7.15
C ARG A 147 -18.64 -9.21 -7.12
N PRO A 148 -19.38 -8.28 -6.48
CA PRO A 148 -20.81 -8.25 -6.55
C PRO A 148 -21.29 -8.01 -7.99
N MET A 149 -22.09 -8.95 -8.51
CA MET A 149 -22.66 -8.90 -9.85
C MET A 149 -24.17 -8.71 -9.80
N GLN A 150 -24.73 -8.12 -10.85
CA GLN A 150 -26.16 -8.00 -11.07
C GLN A 150 -26.52 -8.45 -12.48
N MET A 151 -27.72 -9.01 -12.61
CA MET A 151 -28.28 -9.31 -13.91
C MET A 151 -28.83 -8.03 -14.55
N SER A 152 -28.32 -7.66 -15.71
CA SER A 152 -28.91 -6.59 -16.52
C SER A 152 -29.55 -7.17 -17.77
N VAL A 153 -30.75 -6.68 -18.09
CA VAL A 153 -31.49 -7.07 -19.29
C VAL A 153 -31.46 -5.89 -20.25
N SER A 154 -30.67 -5.99 -21.29
CA SER A 154 -30.67 -5.03 -22.38
C SER A 154 -31.64 -5.48 -23.47
N LYS A 155 -32.57 -4.59 -23.82
CA LYS A 155 -33.43 -4.79 -25.00
C LYS A 155 -32.71 -4.26 -26.23
N ILE A 156 -32.12 -5.15 -27.00
CA ILE A 156 -31.56 -4.82 -28.30
C ILE A 156 -32.47 -5.48 -29.33
N ASN A 157 -33.28 -4.67 -29.98
CA ASN A 157 -34.32 -5.11 -30.95
C ASN A 157 -35.38 -6.07 -30.35
N LEU A 158 -35.71 -7.14 -31.05
CA LEU A 158 -36.71 -8.14 -30.65
C LEU A 158 -36.21 -9.19 -29.65
N PHE A 159 -34.93 -9.15 -29.28
CA PHE A 159 -34.34 -10.12 -28.37
C PHE A 159 -33.88 -9.44 -27.09
N SER A 160 -34.15 -10.07 -25.94
CA SER A 160 -33.64 -9.66 -24.62
C SER A 160 -32.43 -10.52 -24.30
N GLU A 161 -31.26 -9.94 -24.23
CA GLU A 161 -30.05 -10.62 -23.72
C GLU A 161 -29.83 -10.23 -22.25
N ALA A 162 -29.82 -11.25 -21.41
CA ALA A 162 -29.41 -11.08 -20.01
C ALA A 162 -27.92 -11.23 -19.92
N SER A 163 -27.26 -10.23 -19.39
CA SER A 163 -25.81 -10.25 -19.10
C SER A 163 -25.53 -9.95 -17.65
N GLU A 164 -24.52 -10.63 -17.09
CA GLU A 164 -23.99 -10.28 -15.79
C GLU A 164 -23.12 -9.04 -15.91
N GLN A 165 -23.36 -8.06 -15.05
CA GLN A 165 -22.55 -6.84 -14.97
C GLN A 165 -22.20 -6.56 -13.51
N PRO A 166 -21.07 -5.91 -13.24
CA PRO A 166 -20.73 -5.45 -11.90
C PRO A 166 -21.87 -4.59 -11.32
N LEU A 167 -22.19 -4.83 -10.04
CA LEU A 167 -23.26 -4.11 -9.34
C LEU A 167 -23.01 -2.61 -9.29
N TYR A 168 -21.74 -2.21 -9.18
CA TYR A 168 -21.33 -0.81 -9.12
C TYR A 168 -20.51 -0.41 -10.35
N PRO A 169 -20.63 0.84 -10.83
CA PRO A 169 -19.89 1.33 -11.97
C PRO A 169 -18.38 1.45 -11.64
N GLN A 170 -17.58 1.52 -12.69
CA GLN A 170 -16.17 1.86 -12.57
C GLN A 170 -16.00 3.25 -11.96
N TYR A 171 -15.01 3.40 -11.08
CA TYR A 171 -14.74 4.68 -10.42
C TYR A 171 -14.32 5.77 -11.41
N ARG A 172 -14.85 6.96 -11.20
CA ARG A 172 -14.46 8.18 -11.87
C ARG A 172 -14.34 9.31 -10.85
N LEU A 173 -13.37 10.19 -11.04
CA LEU A 173 -13.28 11.42 -10.27
C LEU A 173 -14.52 12.30 -10.52
N PRO A 174 -14.99 13.03 -9.50
CA PRO A 174 -16.04 14.04 -9.70
C PRO A 174 -15.53 15.15 -10.62
N GLU A 175 -16.45 15.81 -11.32
CA GLU A 175 -16.12 16.94 -12.21
C GLU A 175 -15.69 18.17 -11.41
N ASN A 176 -16.24 18.34 -10.19
CA ASN A 176 -15.99 19.48 -9.34
C ASN A 176 -15.37 19.06 -7.99
N CYS A 177 -14.50 19.90 -7.46
CA CYS A 177 -13.91 19.73 -6.14
C CYS A 177 -14.99 19.70 -5.05
N PRO A 178 -15.05 18.67 -4.19
CA PRO A 178 -16.09 18.58 -3.16
C PRO A 178 -15.92 19.61 -2.03
N ILE A 179 -14.77 20.28 -1.96
CA ILE A 179 -14.47 21.27 -0.92
C ILE A 179 -14.84 22.69 -1.37
N CYS A 180 -14.43 23.09 -2.59
CA CYS A 180 -14.60 24.46 -3.07
C CYS A 180 -15.52 24.61 -4.29
N GLY A 181 -15.96 23.49 -4.90
CA GLY A 181 -16.82 23.51 -6.08
C GLY A 181 -16.15 23.88 -7.40
N SER A 182 -14.84 24.17 -7.40
CA SER A 182 -14.09 24.46 -8.63
C SER A 182 -14.01 23.24 -9.52
N GLU A 183 -13.97 23.43 -10.83
CA GLU A 183 -13.74 22.37 -11.82
C GLU A 183 -12.38 21.73 -11.59
N ILE A 184 -12.32 20.40 -11.76
CA ILE A 184 -11.10 19.61 -11.61
C ILE A 184 -10.44 19.47 -12.96
N GLU A 185 -9.22 19.98 -13.07
CA GLU A 185 -8.38 19.80 -14.25
C GLU A 185 -7.52 18.54 -14.12
N LYS A 186 -7.47 17.74 -15.19
CA LYS A 186 -6.56 16.60 -15.30
C LYS A 186 -5.26 17.07 -15.95
N ILE A 187 -4.15 16.94 -15.23
CA ILE A 187 -2.83 17.21 -15.77
C ILE A 187 -2.29 15.90 -16.34
N ASP A 188 -2.20 15.78 -17.65
CA ASP A 188 -1.74 14.57 -18.37
C ASP A 188 -0.31 14.14 -18.05
N SER A 189 0.46 14.96 -17.35
CA SER A 189 1.86 14.69 -16.99
C SER A 189 2.03 13.87 -15.69
N GLU A 190 0.97 13.57 -14.95
CA GLU A 190 1.02 12.78 -13.72
C GLU A 190 0.48 11.34 -13.86
N ALA A 191 0.50 10.83 -15.08
CA ALA A 191 0.25 9.42 -15.34
C ALA A 191 1.54 8.60 -15.14
N ILE A 192 2.03 8.53 -13.91
CA ILE A 192 3.05 7.54 -13.50
C ILE A 192 2.64 6.93 -12.16
#